data_c50aa743f684a3fb7ec6a4595d6e906f
#
_entry.id   c50aa743f684a3fb7ec6a4595d6e906f
#
_cell.length_a   1.000
_cell.length_b   1.000
_cell.length_c   1.000
_cell.angle_alpha   90.00
_cell.angle_beta   90.00
_cell.angle_gamma   90.00
#
_symmetry.space_group_name_H-M   'P 1'
#
loop_
_entity.id
_entity.type
_entity.pdbx_description
1 polymer ?
#
loop_
_entity_poly.entity_id
_entity_poly.type
_entity_poly.pdbx_seq_one_letter_code
_entity_poly.pdbx_strand_id
1 'polypeptide(L)'
;MKKIITKRLVIRPFKDGDAPAMFKNWTGDDRVSNFCRWYTHKDVSVTEGFLDYCKSADYCWAITLKDIDEPIGCIDLVGMDANGVPEIGYALGYDYWGKGIMTETVKAIIADLFEKGYDKVEACHNIDNPASGRVMEKAGMTYCRDSEGIRKFGSDEKVKLKYYEIHK
;
A
#
# COMPACT_ATOMS: atom_id res chain seq x y z
N MET A 1 2.81 15.95 -2.91
CA MET A 1 1.81 15.04 -3.52
C MET A 1 0.43 15.70 -3.63
N LYS A 2 -0.34 15.42 -4.69
CA LYS A 2 -1.72 15.88 -4.89
C LYS A 2 -2.70 14.95 -4.16
N LYS A 3 -3.77 15.53 -3.61
CA LYS A 3 -4.91 14.78 -3.06
C LYS A 3 -5.74 14.19 -4.20
N ILE A 4 -6.10 12.92 -4.10
CA ILE A 4 -6.94 12.20 -5.07
C ILE A 4 -8.27 11.88 -4.40
N ILE A 5 -9.37 12.22 -5.06
CA ILE A 5 -10.72 11.99 -4.55
C ILE A 5 -11.42 10.97 -5.45
N THR A 6 -11.90 9.89 -4.83
CA THR A 6 -12.66 8.84 -5.52
C THR A 6 -14.13 8.87 -5.13
N LYS A 7 -14.91 7.83 -5.45
CA LYS A 7 -16.32 7.74 -5.04
C LYS A 7 -16.48 7.75 -3.52
N ARG A 8 -15.65 7.00 -2.79
CA ARG A 8 -15.77 6.79 -1.32
C ARG A 8 -14.60 7.33 -0.52
N LEU A 9 -13.44 7.57 -1.18
CA LEU A 9 -12.18 7.79 -0.50
C LEU A 9 -11.61 9.18 -0.76
N VAL A 10 -10.79 9.60 0.19
CA VAL A 10 -9.82 10.67 0.01
C VAL A 10 -8.44 10.04 0.24
N ILE A 11 -7.62 10.02 -0.82
CA ILE A 11 -6.24 9.56 -0.81
C ILE A 11 -5.39 10.82 -0.74
N ARG A 12 -4.67 11.04 0.35
CA ARG A 12 -3.98 12.29 0.64
C ARG A 12 -2.57 12.07 1.19
N PRO A 13 -1.70 13.09 1.14
CA PRO A 13 -0.47 13.05 1.92
C PRO A 13 -0.76 12.79 3.39
N PHE A 14 0.16 12.11 4.08
CA PHE A 14 0.12 12.02 5.53
C PHE A 14 0.34 13.39 6.17
N LYS A 15 -0.21 13.60 7.36
CA LYS A 15 -0.11 14.85 8.12
C LYS A 15 0.21 14.56 9.59
N ASP A 16 0.67 15.58 10.29
CA ASP A 16 0.87 15.51 11.74
C ASP A 16 -0.43 15.11 12.44
N GLY A 17 -0.31 14.23 13.44
CA GLY A 17 -1.46 13.70 14.18
C GLY A 17 -2.12 12.47 13.57
N ASP A 18 -1.66 11.94 12.41
CA ASP A 18 -2.20 10.71 11.82
C ASP A 18 -1.78 9.43 12.59
N ALA A 19 -0.65 9.45 13.33
CA ALA A 19 -0.07 8.25 13.95
C ALA A 19 -1.03 7.49 14.90
N PRO A 20 -1.84 8.11 15.75
CA PRO A 20 -2.78 7.37 16.58
C PRO A 20 -3.81 6.57 15.77
N ALA A 21 -4.33 7.15 14.68
CA ALA A 21 -5.26 6.46 13.79
C ALA A 21 -4.57 5.34 13.01
N MET A 22 -3.33 5.56 12.56
CA MET A 22 -2.51 4.52 11.91
C MET A 22 -2.29 3.34 12.85
N PHE A 23 -1.88 3.60 14.09
CA PHE A 23 -1.66 2.57 15.10
C PHE A 23 -2.93 1.77 15.39
N LYS A 24 -4.03 2.46 15.67
CA LYS A 24 -5.34 1.86 15.92
C LYS A 24 -5.83 1.00 14.76
N ASN A 25 -5.69 1.48 13.52
CA ASN A 25 -6.37 0.88 12.38
C ASN A 25 -5.57 -0.21 11.68
N TRP A 26 -4.20 -0.15 11.67
CA TRP A 26 -3.44 -1.19 10.97
C TRP A 26 -2.01 -1.43 11.46
N THR A 27 -1.23 -0.43 11.92
CA THR A 27 0.18 -0.68 12.25
C THR A 27 0.35 -1.46 13.55
N GLY A 28 -0.60 -1.34 14.48
CA GLY A 28 -0.66 -2.10 15.73
C GLY A 28 -1.43 -3.43 15.61
N ASP A 29 -1.85 -3.84 14.42
CA ASP A 29 -2.67 -5.04 14.21
C ASP A 29 -1.87 -6.16 13.54
N ASP A 30 -1.67 -7.28 14.27
CA ASP A 30 -0.96 -8.46 13.77
C ASP A 30 -1.62 -9.07 12.53
N ARG A 31 -2.93 -8.97 12.40
CA ARG A 31 -3.66 -9.50 11.25
C ARG A 31 -3.24 -8.80 9.96
N VAL A 32 -2.89 -7.52 10.03
CA VAL A 32 -2.41 -6.72 8.90
C VAL A 32 -0.92 -6.92 8.70
N SER A 33 -0.11 -6.72 9.74
CA SER A 33 1.34 -6.78 9.65
C SER A 33 1.86 -8.15 9.21
N ASN A 34 1.11 -9.22 9.50
CA ASN A 34 1.49 -10.60 9.15
C ASN A 34 1.76 -10.78 7.64
N PHE A 35 1.14 -9.97 6.80
CA PHE A 35 1.35 -9.97 5.34
C PHE A 35 2.26 -8.84 4.84
N CYS A 36 2.72 -7.95 5.72
CA CYS A 36 3.57 -6.83 5.40
C CYS A 36 5.05 -7.15 5.68
N ARG A 37 5.97 -6.37 5.10
CA ARG A 37 7.42 -6.54 5.32
C ARG A 37 7.91 -5.92 6.62
N TRP A 38 7.07 -5.16 7.34
CA TRP A 38 7.35 -4.59 8.65
C TRP A 38 6.71 -5.41 9.77
N TYR A 39 7.23 -5.28 10.99
CA TYR A 39 6.68 -5.93 12.20
C TYR A 39 5.57 -5.07 12.80
N THR A 40 4.62 -5.71 13.49
CA THR A 40 3.57 -5.00 14.25
C THR A 40 4.20 -3.98 15.18
N HIS A 41 3.73 -2.75 15.13
CA HIS A 41 4.19 -1.70 16.03
C HIS A 41 3.68 -1.99 17.45
N LYS A 42 4.58 -1.87 18.44
CA LYS A 42 4.26 -2.19 19.83
C LYS A 42 3.49 -1.07 20.53
N ASP A 43 3.69 0.16 20.06
CA ASP A 43 3.08 1.36 20.59
C ASP A 43 3.03 2.45 19.52
N VAL A 44 2.38 3.57 19.86
CA VAL A 44 2.18 4.67 18.92
C VAL A 44 3.49 5.39 18.56
N SER A 45 4.51 5.37 19.42
CA SER A 45 5.79 6.05 19.14
C SER A 45 6.54 5.41 17.97
N VAL A 46 6.43 4.08 17.82
CA VAL A 46 6.95 3.37 16.64
C VAL A 46 6.21 3.81 15.38
N THR A 47 4.90 4.04 15.49
CA THR A 47 4.08 4.53 14.37
C THR A 47 4.41 5.99 14.03
N GLU A 48 4.79 6.83 14.99
CA GLU A 48 5.25 8.21 14.75
C GLU A 48 6.50 8.21 13.85
N GLY A 49 7.48 7.35 14.13
CA GLY A 49 8.66 7.20 13.27
C GLY A 49 8.29 6.74 11.85
N PHE A 50 7.33 5.84 11.72
CA PHE A 50 6.82 5.44 10.41
C PHE A 50 6.03 6.57 9.72
N LEU A 51 5.27 7.37 10.44
CA LEU A 51 4.59 8.55 9.92
C LEU A 51 5.61 9.57 9.37
N ASP A 52 6.72 9.81 10.06
CA ASP A 52 7.77 10.71 9.57
C ASP A 52 8.39 10.21 8.26
N TYR A 53 8.63 8.90 8.16
CA TYR A 53 9.02 8.29 6.87
C TYR A 53 7.97 8.55 5.78
N CYS A 54 6.70 8.26 6.04
CA CYS A 54 5.61 8.47 5.06
C CYS A 54 5.47 9.93 4.61
N LYS A 55 5.71 10.90 5.52
CA LYS A 55 5.68 12.33 5.22
C LYS A 55 6.87 12.77 4.37
N SER A 56 8.03 12.14 4.55
CA SER A 56 9.25 12.46 3.80
C SER A 56 9.29 11.80 2.42
N ALA A 57 8.52 10.75 2.20
CA ALA A 57 8.48 10.03 0.93
C ALA A 57 7.72 10.82 -0.15
N ASP A 58 8.25 10.84 -1.38
CA ASP A 58 7.62 11.53 -2.52
C ASP A 58 6.27 10.94 -2.91
N TYR A 59 6.06 9.64 -2.66
CA TYR A 59 4.89 8.89 -3.06
C TYR A 59 4.44 7.94 -1.96
N CYS A 60 3.87 8.48 -0.87
CA CYS A 60 3.23 7.71 0.19
C CYS A 60 1.93 8.42 0.61
N TRP A 61 0.80 7.77 0.40
CA TRP A 61 -0.51 8.33 0.65
C TRP A 61 -1.24 7.61 1.78
N ALA A 62 -1.88 8.40 2.63
CA ALA A 62 -2.91 7.94 3.54
C ALA A 62 -4.22 7.70 2.78
N ILE A 63 -4.90 6.61 3.10
CA ILE A 63 -6.24 6.30 2.60
C ILE A 63 -7.23 6.66 3.70
N THR A 64 -8.20 7.53 3.41
CA THR A 64 -9.27 7.91 4.34
C THR A 64 -10.64 7.75 3.69
N LEU A 65 -11.68 7.58 4.48
CA LEU A 65 -13.06 7.70 4.02
C LEU A 65 -13.44 9.18 3.87
N LYS A 66 -14.38 9.51 2.96
CA LYS A 66 -14.79 10.91 2.73
C LYS A 66 -15.31 11.59 3.99
N ASP A 67 -16.02 10.85 4.82
CA ASP A 67 -16.70 11.38 5.99
C ASP A 67 -15.85 11.34 7.26
N ILE A 68 -14.68 10.68 7.21
CA ILE A 68 -13.79 10.46 8.36
C ILE A 68 -12.36 10.68 7.89
N ASP A 69 -11.73 11.78 8.30
CA ASP A 69 -10.34 12.11 7.94
C ASP A 69 -9.31 11.37 8.84
N GLU A 70 -9.62 10.14 9.21
CA GLU A 70 -8.68 9.23 9.88
C GLU A 70 -8.09 8.25 8.85
N PRO A 71 -6.75 8.08 8.80
CA PRO A 71 -6.15 7.07 7.96
C PRO A 71 -6.62 5.66 8.35
N ILE A 72 -7.08 4.92 7.35
CA ILE A 72 -7.50 3.51 7.48
C ILE A 72 -6.54 2.54 6.79
N GLY A 73 -5.51 3.07 6.15
CA GLY A 73 -4.49 2.34 5.41
C GLY A 73 -3.55 3.28 4.67
N CYS A 74 -2.63 2.70 3.91
CA CYS A 74 -1.68 3.43 3.08
C CYS A 74 -1.48 2.74 1.72
N ILE A 75 -0.98 3.52 0.77
CA ILE A 75 -0.42 3.06 -0.50
C ILE A 75 0.80 3.92 -0.83
N ASP A 76 1.87 3.28 -1.29
CA ASP A 76 3.13 3.95 -1.59
C ASP A 76 3.82 3.34 -2.82
N LEU A 77 4.83 4.04 -3.33
CA LEU A 77 5.81 3.44 -4.24
C LEU A 77 6.93 2.83 -3.39
N VAL A 78 6.97 1.50 -3.37
CA VAL A 78 7.97 0.74 -2.59
C VAL A 78 9.31 0.62 -3.31
N GLY A 79 9.37 0.97 -4.59
CA GLY A 79 10.57 0.97 -5.41
C GLY A 79 10.30 1.33 -6.86
N MET A 80 11.39 1.41 -7.62
CA MET A 80 11.40 1.47 -9.07
C MET A 80 12.43 0.48 -9.59
N ASP A 81 12.13 -0.18 -10.70
CA ASP A 81 13.10 -1.04 -11.37
C ASP A 81 14.16 -0.21 -12.12
N ALA A 82 15.14 -0.89 -12.75
CA ALA A 82 16.21 -0.25 -13.52
C ALA A 82 15.71 0.54 -14.75
N ASN A 83 14.48 0.31 -15.19
CA ASN A 83 13.83 1.01 -16.31
C ASN A 83 12.92 2.15 -15.82
N GLY A 84 12.86 2.41 -14.51
CA GLY A 84 12.01 3.43 -13.93
C GLY A 84 10.54 3.01 -13.78
N VAL A 85 10.24 1.72 -13.81
CA VAL A 85 8.88 1.20 -13.60
C VAL A 85 8.57 1.22 -12.09
N PRO A 86 7.54 1.96 -11.65
CA PRO A 86 7.18 2.01 -10.25
C PRO A 86 6.51 0.71 -9.77
N GLU A 87 6.90 0.26 -8.57
CA GLU A 87 6.23 -0.81 -7.84
C GLU A 87 5.39 -0.21 -6.72
N ILE A 88 4.10 -0.47 -6.70
CA ILE A 88 3.19 -0.02 -5.63
C ILE A 88 3.06 -1.09 -4.53
N GLY A 89 3.10 -0.62 -3.27
CA GLY A 89 2.79 -1.38 -2.07
C GLY A 89 1.62 -0.77 -1.32
N TYR A 90 0.88 -1.58 -0.57
CA TYR A 90 -0.28 -1.10 0.18
C TYR A 90 -0.58 -1.93 1.43
N ALA A 91 -1.17 -1.27 2.42
CA ALA A 91 -1.75 -1.89 3.60
C ALA A 91 -3.10 -1.26 3.92
N LEU A 92 -4.03 -2.05 4.43
CA LEU A 92 -5.38 -1.62 4.81
C LEU A 92 -5.75 -2.24 6.14
N GLY A 93 -6.35 -1.46 7.02
CA GLY A 93 -6.88 -1.93 8.29
C GLY A 93 -7.82 -3.12 8.11
N TYR A 94 -7.73 -4.10 9.01
CA TYR A 94 -8.48 -5.34 8.92
C TYR A 94 -10.00 -5.13 8.82
N ASP A 95 -10.54 -4.18 9.59
CA ASP A 95 -11.97 -3.89 9.61
C ASP A 95 -12.51 -3.33 8.27
N TYR A 96 -11.61 -2.95 7.37
CA TYR A 96 -11.92 -2.40 6.04
C TYR A 96 -11.73 -3.42 4.91
N TRP A 97 -11.29 -4.65 5.21
CA TRP A 97 -11.10 -5.70 4.22
C TRP A 97 -12.43 -6.16 3.61
N GLY A 98 -12.35 -6.73 2.41
CA GLY A 98 -13.52 -7.27 1.71
C GLY A 98 -14.51 -6.23 1.14
N LYS A 99 -14.31 -4.95 1.41
CA LYS A 99 -15.22 -3.84 1.03
C LYS A 99 -14.87 -3.16 -0.29
N GLY A 100 -13.85 -3.66 -1.00
CA GLY A 100 -13.39 -3.10 -2.29
C GLY A 100 -12.64 -1.77 -2.17
N ILE A 101 -12.30 -1.33 -0.96
CA ILE A 101 -11.59 -0.06 -0.70
C ILE A 101 -10.22 -0.07 -1.37
N MET A 102 -9.42 -1.12 -1.15
CA MET A 102 -8.07 -1.18 -1.72
C MET A 102 -8.10 -1.27 -3.24
N THR A 103 -9.05 -1.97 -3.84
CA THR A 103 -9.23 -2.01 -5.30
C THR A 103 -9.52 -0.61 -5.87
N GLU A 104 -10.38 0.15 -5.19
CA GLU A 104 -10.69 1.55 -5.57
C GLU A 104 -9.44 2.44 -5.46
N THR A 105 -8.66 2.28 -4.39
CA THR A 105 -7.40 2.99 -4.17
C THR A 105 -6.37 2.69 -5.25
N VAL A 106 -6.10 1.41 -5.51
CA VAL A 106 -5.10 0.97 -6.51
C VAL A 106 -5.45 1.51 -7.90
N LYS A 107 -6.73 1.43 -8.31
CA LYS A 107 -7.17 2.01 -9.59
C LYS A 107 -6.91 3.51 -9.68
N ALA A 108 -7.17 4.25 -8.61
CA ALA A 108 -6.97 5.70 -8.58
C ALA A 108 -5.49 6.08 -8.64
N ILE A 109 -4.62 5.33 -7.95
CA ILE A 109 -3.17 5.55 -7.98
C ILE A 109 -2.57 5.17 -9.34
N ILE A 110 -2.98 4.05 -9.95
CA ILE A 110 -2.53 3.69 -11.31
C ILE A 110 -2.89 4.80 -12.31
N ALA A 111 -4.12 5.32 -12.24
CA ALA A 111 -4.54 6.42 -13.11
C ALA A 111 -3.68 7.69 -12.90
N ASP A 112 -3.40 8.08 -11.65
CA ASP A 112 -2.53 9.22 -11.32
C ASP A 112 -1.09 9.01 -11.80
N LEU A 113 -0.56 7.79 -11.70
CA LEU A 113 0.77 7.45 -12.21
C LEU A 113 0.84 7.52 -13.73
N PHE A 114 -0.18 7.05 -14.43
CA PHE A 114 -0.28 7.18 -15.89
C PHE A 114 -0.41 8.64 -16.35
N GLU A 115 -1.14 9.48 -15.60
CA GLU A 115 -1.19 10.93 -15.85
C GLU A 115 0.18 11.60 -15.65
N LYS A 116 1.00 11.09 -14.75
CA LYS A 116 2.37 11.57 -14.50
C LYS A 116 3.40 11.09 -15.52
N GLY A 117 2.99 10.28 -16.48
CA GLY A 117 3.84 9.84 -17.59
C GLY A 117 4.50 8.48 -17.41
N TYR A 118 4.12 7.72 -16.38
CA TYR A 118 4.52 6.31 -16.32
C TYR A 118 3.70 5.50 -17.32
N ASP A 119 4.34 4.61 -18.07
CA ASP A 119 3.68 3.75 -19.06
C ASP A 119 3.33 2.35 -18.52
N LYS A 120 3.92 2.01 -17.36
CA LYS A 120 3.75 0.72 -16.68
C LYS A 120 3.78 0.91 -15.17
N VAL A 121 3.02 0.08 -14.45
CA VAL A 121 3.04 -0.02 -12.98
C VAL A 121 3.09 -1.50 -12.60
N GLU A 122 3.91 -1.84 -11.63
CA GLU A 122 4.00 -3.18 -11.05
C GLU A 122 3.51 -3.20 -9.60
N ALA A 123 3.13 -4.39 -9.15
CA ALA A 123 2.88 -4.72 -7.75
C ALA A 123 3.16 -6.21 -7.51
N CYS A 124 3.48 -6.56 -6.27
CA CYS A 124 3.61 -7.97 -5.91
C CYS A 124 2.89 -8.32 -4.62
N HIS A 125 2.64 -9.61 -4.43
CA HIS A 125 2.15 -10.14 -3.17
C HIS A 125 2.84 -11.46 -2.82
N ASN A 126 2.93 -11.74 -1.50
CA ASN A 126 3.28 -13.06 -1.02
C ASN A 126 2.21 -14.06 -1.43
N ILE A 127 2.58 -15.25 -1.90
CA ILE A 127 1.65 -16.31 -2.31
C ILE A 127 0.67 -16.70 -1.19
N ASP A 128 1.08 -16.53 0.08
CA ASP A 128 0.24 -16.78 1.25
C ASP A 128 -0.85 -15.71 1.47
N ASN A 129 -0.80 -14.59 0.68
CA ASN A 129 -1.81 -13.53 0.70
C ASN A 129 -2.56 -13.43 -0.64
N PRO A 130 -3.39 -14.41 -1.00
CA PRO A 130 -4.14 -14.38 -2.26
C PRO A 130 -5.15 -13.23 -2.32
N ALA A 131 -5.52 -12.65 -1.19
CA ALA A 131 -6.42 -11.49 -1.15
C ALA A 131 -5.80 -10.26 -1.80
N SER A 132 -4.48 -10.03 -1.61
CA SER A 132 -3.74 -8.96 -2.28
C SER A 132 -3.69 -9.18 -3.80
N GLY A 133 -3.43 -10.41 -4.26
CA GLY A 133 -3.49 -10.73 -5.70
C GLY A 133 -4.86 -10.41 -6.32
N ARG A 134 -5.96 -10.76 -5.63
CA ARG A 134 -7.31 -10.43 -6.09
C ARG A 134 -7.58 -8.92 -6.17
N VAL A 135 -6.93 -8.11 -5.34
CA VAL A 135 -6.99 -6.65 -5.46
C VAL A 135 -6.34 -6.18 -6.76
N MET A 136 -5.15 -6.70 -7.07
CA MET A 136 -4.39 -6.39 -8.29
C MET A 136 -5.21 -6.77 -9.55
N GLU A 137 -5.72 -8.00 -9.61
CA GLU A 137 -6.57 -8.48 -10.71
C GLU A 137 -7.81 -7.60 -10.91
N LYS A 138 -8.53 -7.27 -9.82
CA LYS A 138 -9.71 -6.40 -9.88
C LYS A 138 -9.37 -4.95 -10.23
N ALA A 139 -8.13 -4.53 -10.00
CA ALA A 139 -7.63 -3.23 -10.45
C ALA A 139 -7.27 -3.21 -11.95
N GLY A 140 -7.23 -4.36 -12.60
CA GLY A 140 -6.93 -4.50 -14.03
C GLY A 140 -5.50 -4.95 -14.31
N MET A 141 -4.72 -5.26 -13.26
CA MET A 141 -3.36 -5.78 -13.42
C MET A 141 -3.38 -7.25 -13.83
N THR A 142 -2.40 -7.68 -14.60
CA THR A 142 -2.21 -9.06 -15.04
C THR A 142 -0.97 -9.69 -14.42
N TYR A 143 -1.05 -10.96 -14.07
CA TYR A 143 0.11 -11.72 -13.61
C TYR A 143 1.21 -11.73 -14.67
N CYS A 144 2.46 -11.51 -14.26
CA CYS A 144 3.60 -11.46 -15.18
C CYS A 144 4.76 -12.40 -14.80
N ARG A 145 5.05 -12.62 -13.50
CA ARG A 145 6.17 -13.49 -13.10
C ARG A 145 6.09 -13.91 -11.63
N ASP A 146 6.75 -15.03 -11.34
CA ASP A 146 7.12 -15.41 -9.97
C ASP A 146 8.47 -14.79 -9.57
N SER A 147 8.70 -14.59 -8.28
CA SER A 147 9.94 -14.09 -7.70
C SER A 147 10.10 -14.57 -6.26
N GLU A 148 11.23 -14.24 -5.66
CA GLU A 148 11.47 -14.40 -4.23
C GLU A 148 11.70 -13.04 -3.57
N GLY A 149 11.32 -12.94 -2.32
CA GLY A 149 11.55 -11.76 -1.49
C GLY A 149 11.86 -12.13 -0.05
N ILE A 150 12.04 -11.14 0.78
CA ILE A 150 12.23 -11.28 2.22
C ILE A 150 10.88 -11.08 2.91
N ARG A 151 10.54 -11.97 3.87
CA ARG A 151 9.27 -11.91 4.59
C ARG A 151 9.14 -10.64 5.43
N LYS A 152 10.18 -10.31 6.18
CA LYS A 152 10.23 -9.13 7.06
C LYS A 152 11.56 -8.41 6.89
N PHE A 153 11.57 -7.10 7.03
CA PHE A 153 12.80 -6.33 7.05
C PHE A 153 13.71 -6.82 8.19
N GLY A 154 14.97 -7.08 7.86
CA GLY A 154 15.94 -7.61 8.82
C GLY A 154 15.82 -9.12 9.09
N SER A 155 14.99 -9.85 8.35
CA SER A 155 14.86 -11.31 8.41
C SER A 155 15.55 -11.96 7.21
N ASP A 156 16.05 -13.16 7.40
CA ASP A 156 16.59 -14.01 6.31
C ASP A 156 15.51 -14.94 5.72
N GLU A 157 14.28 -14.91 6.26
CA GLU A 157 13.19 -15.75 5.81
C GLU A 157 12.73 -15.31 4.40
N LYS A 158 12.93 -16.22 3.44
CA LYS A 158 12.48 -16.02 2.07
C LYS A 158 11.02 -16.39 1.90
N VAL A 159 10.33 -15.64 1.04
CA VAL A 159 8.96 -15.90 0.63
C VAL A 159 8.84 -15.88 -0.88
N LYS A 160 7.90 -16.65 -1.40
CA LYS A 160 7.54 -16.63 -2.82
C LYS A 160 6.58 -15.47 -3.08
N LEU A 161 6.88 -14.74 -4.16
CA LEU A 161 6.10 -13.59 -4.60
C LEU A 161 5.51 -13.84 -5.98
N LYS A 162 4.32 -13.30 -6.21
CA LYS A 162 3.72 -13.17 -7.54
C LYS A 162 3.66 -11.71 -7.92
N TYR A 163 4.23 -11.37 -9.07
CA TYR A 163 4.21 -10.03 -9.64
C TYR A 163 3.08 -9.88 -10.65
N TYR A 164 2.48 -8.72 -10.61
CA TYR A 164 1.42 -8.27 -11.52
C TYR A 164 1.84 -6.94 -12.13
N GLU A 165 1.39 -6.68 -13.35
CA GLU A 165 1.68 -5.45 -14.07
C GLU A 165 0.44 -4.92 -14.79
N ILE A 166 0.45 -3.62 -15.07
CA ILE A 166 -0.54 -2.96 -15.92
C ILE A 166 0.16 -1.92 -16.78
N HIS A 167 -0.25 -1.85 -18.04
CA HIS A 167 0.23 -0.86 -19.00
C HIS A 167 -0.86 0.17 -19.30
N LYS A 168 -0.42 1.38 -19.66
CA LYS A 168 -1.28 2.50 -20.06
C LYS A 168 -2.01 2.23 -21.37
#